data_0911ececb8dd14b1929f0e339c4aa85b
#
_entry.id   0911ececb8dd14b1929f0e339c4aa85b
#
_cell.length_a   1.000
_cell.length_b   1.000
_cell.length_c   1.000
_cell.angle_alpha   90.00
_cell.angle_beta   90.00
_cell.angle_gamma   90.00
#
_symmetry.space_group_name_H-M   'P 1'
#
loop_
_entity.id
_entity.type
_entity.pdbx_description
1 polymer ?
#
loop_
_entity_poly.entity_id
_entity_poly.type
_entity_poly.pdbx_seq_one_letter_code
_entity_poly.pdbx_strand_id
1 'polypeptide(L)'
;MLLEKINKPSDIKTFTADELNTLAGEMRDALLFKLSKHGGHCGPNLGMVEAVIALHYVFDSPVDKMVFDVSHQSYCHKMLTGRKDAFLYADHLDDVSGYTEPSESEHDFFTIGHTSTSISLASGLAKARDLKGEKGNVIAVIGDGSLSGGEAMEGLDFAGEMKGNFIIVVNDNDMSIAENHGGIYKNLRLLRETRGKSECNLFRAMGLDSVSYTHLT
;
A
#
# COMPACT_ATOMS: atom_id res chain seq x y z
N MET A 1 14.28 -2.54 20.69
CA MET A 1 13.75 -1.88 19.46
C MET A 1 12.27 -1.57 19.66
N LEU A 2 11.75 -0.53 18.99
CA LEU A 2 10.29 -0.26 18.97
C LEU A 2 9.55 -1.36 18.22
N LEU A 3 10.08 -1.81 17.07
CA LEU A 3 9.48 -2.85 16.24
C LEU A 3 9.22 -4.15 17.00
N GLU A 4 10.10 -4.57 17.91
CA GLU A 4 9.91 -5.76 18.73
C GLU A 4 8.65 -5.70 19.62
N LYS A 5 8.22 -4.50 19.99
CA LYS A 5 7.06 -4.27 20.87
C LYS A 5 5.73 -4.27 20.11
N ILE A 6 5.76 -4.19 18.78
CA ILE A 6 4.56 -4.11 17.96
C ILE A 6 4.04 -5.52 17.68
N ASN A 7 2.82 -5.81 18.13
CA ASN A 7 2.12 -7.08 17.90
C ASN A 7 0.86 -6.91 17.05
N LYS A 8 0.33 -5.69 16.96
CA LYS A 8 -0.87 -5.35 16.21
C LYS A 8 -0.81 -3.88 15.76
N PRO A 9 -1.56 -3.50 14.72
CA PRO A 9 -1.51 -2.13 14.19
C PRO A 9 -1.84 -1.04 15.21
N SER A 10 -2.69 -1.33 16.20
CA SER A 10 -3.05 -0.35 17.23
C SER A 10 -1.89 0.07 18.13
N ASP A 11 -0.81 -0.71 18.20
CA ASP A 11 0.32 -0.44 19.08
C ASP A 11 1.10 0.82 18.67
N ILE A 12 1.03 1.22 17.39
CA ILE A 12 1.69 2.45 16.90
C ILE A 12 0.84 3.71 17.03
N LYS A 13 -0.45 3.60 17.36
CA LYS A 13 -1.39 4.74 17.38
C LYS A 13 -1.03 5.85 18.37
N THR A 14 -0.25 5.53 19.38
CA THR A 14 0.19 6.48 20.42
C THR A 14 1.61 7.00 20.20
N PHE A 15 2.29 6.56 19.15
CA PHE A 15 3.66 6.97 18.88
C PHE A 15 3.73 8.43 18.47
N THR A 16 4.76 9.11 18.96
CA THR A 16 5.14 10.45 18.50
C THR A 16 5.75 10.39 17.10
N ALA A 17 5.87 11.54 16.43
CA ALA A 17 6.53 11.61 15.13
C ALA A 17 7.98 11.07 15.17
N ASP A 18 8.73 11.36 16.24
CA ASP A 18 10.10 10.87 16.41
C ASP A 18 10.15 9.35 16.59
N GLU A 19 9.19 8.77 17.31
CA GLU A 19 9.07 7.32 17.45
C GLU A 19 8.68 6.66 16.12
N LEU A 20 7.78 7.26 15.34
CA LEU A 20 7.43 6.76 14.00
C LEU A 20 8.63 6.81 13.04
N ASN A 21 9.45 7.86 13.09
CA ASN A 21 10.69 7.95 12.33
C ASN A 21 11.72 6.89 12.77
N THR A 22 11.84 6.68 14.07
CA THR A 22 12.69 5.61 14.62
C THR A 22 12.22 4.23 14.15
N LEU A 23 10.91 3.98 14.22
CA LEU A 23 10.29 2.75 13.73
C LEU A 23 10.57 2.52 12.24
N ALA A 24 10.48 3.57 11.41
CA ALA A 24 10.79 3.48 9.98
C ALA A 24 12.24 3.04 9.74
N GLY A 25 13.19 3.55 10.52
CA GLY A 25 14.58 3.10 10.49
C GLY A 25 14.73 1.62 10.86
N GLU A 26 14.14 1.20 11.98
CA GLU A 26 14.16 -0.19 12.46
C GLU A 26 13.51 -1.16 11.45
N MET A 27 12.42 -0.76 10.79
CA MET A 27 11.77 -1.56 9.74
C MET A 27 12.65 -1.71 8.51
N ARG A 28 13.41 -0.67 8.12
CA ARG A 28 14.39 -0.77 7.03
C ARG A 28 15.50 -1.75 7.36
N ASP A 29 16.03 -1.71 8.58
CA ASP A 29 17.08 -2.64 9.02
C ASP A 29 16.55 -4.08 8.99
N ALA A 30 15.32 -4.31 9.46
CA ALA A 30 14.66 -5.61 9.42
C ALA A 30 14.43 -6.11 7.96
N LEU A 31 14.02 -5.22 7.06
CA LEU A 31 13.91 -5.54 5.63
C LEU A 31 15.25 -5.96 5.05
N LEU A 32 16.30 -5.19 5.28
CA LEU A 32 17.64 -5.49 4.79
C LEU A 32 18.17 -6.81 5.36
N PHE A 33 17.93 -7.08 6.63
CA PHE A 33 18.27 -8.34 7.26
C PHE A 33 17.59 -9.53 6.55
N LYS A 34 16.26 -9.52 6.42
CA LYS A 34 15.51 -10.59 5.73
C LYS A 34 15.99 -10.74 4.28
N LEU A 35 16.06 -9.65 3.54
CA LEU A 35 16.40 -9.67 2.12
C LEU A 35 17.83 -10.18 1.87
N SER A 36 18.77 -9.86 2.76
CA SER A 36 20.15 -10.34 2.65
C SER A 36 20.30 -11.83 2.93
N LYS A 37 19.40 -12.44 3.70
CA LYS A 37 19.47 -13.85 4.11
C LYS A 37 18.57 -14.77 3.30
N HIS A 38 17.37 -14.29 2.98
CA HIS A 38 16.31 -15.08 2.37
C HIS A 38 16.01 -14.65 0.92
N GLY A 39 16.31 -13.40 0.56
CA GLY A 39 15.87 -12.79 -0.70
C GLY A 39 14.46 -12.20 -0.59
N GLY A 40 13.92 -11.74 -1.72
CA GLY A 40 12.59 -11.11 -1.81
C GLY A 40 12.60 -9.77 -2.56
N HIS A 41 11.59 -8.94 -2.33
CA HIS A 41 11.37 -7.70 -3.07
C HIS A 41 11.94 -6.50 -2.31
N CYS A 42 13.11 -6.01 -2.73
CA CYS A 42 13.84 -4.94 -2.02
C CYS A 42 13.23 -3.54 -2.28
N GLY A 43 13.36 -3.03 -3.51
CA GLY A 43 12.96 -1.67 -3.88
C GLY A 43 11.52 -1.30 -3.51
N PRO A 44 10.53 -2.14 -3.89
CA PRO A 44 9.13 -1.87 -3.57
C PRO A 44 8.84 -1.73 -2.08
N ASN A 45 9.51 -2.50 -1.22
CA ASN A 45 9.30 -2.44 0.22
C ASN A 45 9.99 -1.25 0.87
N LEU A 46 11.23 -0.94 0.48
CA LEU A 46 11.96 0.22 1.01
C LEU A 46 11.26 1.55 0.67
N GLY A 47 10.61 1.63 -0.50
CA GLY A 47 9.87 2.81 -0.93
C GLY A 47 8.50 2.98 -0.25
N MET A 48 8.04 2.00 0.52
CA MET A 48 6.70 2.01 1.13
C MET A 48 6.71 2.10 2.66
N VAL A 49 7.86 2.18 3.30
CA VAL A 49 7.98 2.09 4.77
C VAL A 49 7.12 3.16 5.45
N GLU A 50 7.36 4.43 5.17
CA GLU A 50 6.62 5.54 5.79
C GLU A 50 5.15 5.54 5.39
N ALA A 51 4.85 5.24 4.13
CA ALA A 51 3.48 5.20 3.65
C ALA A 51 2.66 4.11 4.38
N VAL A 52 3.23 2.92 4.58
CA VAL A 52 2.56 1.83 5.32
C VAL A 52 2.42 2.16 6.79
N ILE A 53 3.45 2.75 7.42
CA ILE A 53 3.34 3.24 8.81
C ILE A 53 2.21 4.27 8.92
N ALA A 54 2.15 5.26 8.02
CA ALA A 54 1.11 6.28 8.02
C ALA A 54 -0.28 5.69 7.82
N LEU A 55 -0.44 4.73 6.91
CA LEU A 55 -1.71 4.03 6.70
C LEU A 55 -2.15 3.30 7.98
N HIS A 56 -1.27 2.56 8.62
CA HIS A 56 -1.60 1.88 9.88
C HIS A 56 -1.73 2.83 11.08
N TYR A 57 -1.11 4.00 11.03
CA TYR A 57 -1.30 5.03 12.05
C TYR A 57 -2.68 5.68 11.97
N VAL A 58 -3.20 5.89 10.76
CA VAL A 58 -4.49 6.56 10.52
C VAL A 58 -5.66 5.58 10.55
N PHE A 59 -5.54 4.45 9.86
CA PHE A 59 -6.62 3.50 9.64
C PHE A 59 -6.55 2.30 10.60
N ASP A 60 -7.71 1.73 10.93
CA ASP A 60 -7.85 0.65 11.92
C ASP A 60 -8.05 -0.70 11.22
N SER A 61 -6.96 -1.30 10.73
CA SER A 61 -6.99 -2.65 10.16
C SER A 61 -7.28 -3.71 11.25
N PRO A 62 -8.14 -4.73 11.01
CA PRO A 62 -8.74 -5.11 9.73
C PRO A 62 -10.12 -4.50 9.44
N VAL A 63 -10.63 -3.60 10.29
CA VAL A 63 -11.92 -2.90 10.05
C VAL A 63 -11.81 -2.04 8.79
N ASP A 64 -10.76 -1.23 8.73
CA ASP A 64 -10.34 -0.56 7.50
C ASP A 64 -9.51 -1.54 6.67
N LYS A 65 -9.95 -1.81 5.45
CA LYS A 65 -9.38 -2.86 4.61
C LYS A 65 -8.34 -2.30 3.66
N MET A 66 -7.14 -2.88 3.65
CA MET A 66 -6.05 -2.47 2.76
C MET A 66 -5.77 -3.58 1.75
N VAL A 67 -5.73 -3.23 0.46
CA VAL A 67 -5.42 -4.15 -0.64
C VAL A 67 -4.20 -3.64 -1.37
N PHE A 68 -3.12 -4.41 -1.34
CA PHE A 68 -1.85 -4.07 -1.98
C PHE A 68 -1.77 -4.69 -3.36
N ASP A 69 -1.51 -3.89 -4.40
CA ASP A 69 -1.34 -4.39 -5.77
C ASP A 69 -0.11 -5.30 -5.87
N VAL A 70 -0.20 -6.41 -6.60
CA VAL A 70 0.81 -7.48 -6.57
C VAL A 70 1.04 -8.03 -5.17
N SER A 71 1.01 -7.18 -4.18
CA SER A 71 1.30 -7.37 -2.75
C SER A 71 2.75 -7.69 -2.38
N HIS A 72 3.67 -7.59 -3.33
CA HIS A 72 5.11 -7.74 -3.12
C HIS A 72 5.73 -6.62 -2.26
N GLN A 73 5.05 -5.49 -2.07
CA GLN A 73 5.42 -4.35 -1.20
C GLN A 73 4.73 -4.40 0.16
N SER A 74 4.23 -5.56 0.59
CA SER A 74 3.45 -5.71 1.83
C SER A 74 4.28 -6.09 3.06
N TYR A 75 5.61 -6.11 2.98
CA TYR A 75 6.45 -6.57 4.11
C TYR A 75 6.30 -5.70 5.34
N CYS A 76 6.22 -4.38 5.17
CA CYS A 76 5.96 -3.46 6.28
C CYS A 76 4.57 -3.68 6.88
N HIS A 77 3.56 -3.95 6.06
CA HIS A 77 2.23 -4.35 6.53
C HIS A 77 2.29 -5.63 7.36
N LYS A 78 3.03 -6.65 6.92
CA LYS A 78 3.22 -7.88 7.69
C LYS A 78 3.89 -7.62 9.05
N MET A 79 4.93 -6.78 9.10
CA MET A 79 5.59 -6.43 10.36
C MET A 79 4.62 -5.78 11.34
N LEU A 80 3.78 -4.84 10.90
CA LEU A 80 2.83 -4.13 11.75
C LEU A 80 1.60 -4.94 12.13
N THR A 81 1.35 -6.05 11.44
CA THR A 81 0.20 -6.94 11.67
C THR A 81 0.58 -8.26 12.36
N GLY A 82 1.63 -8.22 13.20
CA GLY A 82 1.99 -9.31 14.11
C GLY A 82 2.96 -10.35 13.54
N ARG A 83 3.49 -10.14 12.32
CA ARG A 83 4.40 -11.07 11.63
C ARG A 83 5.85 -10.56 11.58
N LYS A 84 6.23 -9.66 12.48
CA LYS A 84 7.57 -9.04 12.52
C LYS A 84 8.71 -10.03 12.72
N ASP A 85 8.46 -11.15 13.41
CA ASP A 85 9.48 -12.14 13.72
C ASP A 85 10.10 -12.75 12.47
N ALA A 86 9.30 -12.87 11.38
CA ALA A 86 9.77 -13.29 10.07
C ALA A 86 10.76 -12.30 9.39
N PHE A 87 10.98 -11.14 9.99
CA PHE A 87 11.90 -10.10 9.52
C PHE A 87 13.02 -9.82 10.52
N LEU A 88 12.89 -10.28 11.76
CA LEU A 88 13.83 -10.01 12.84
C LEU A 88 14.74 -11.21 13.16
N TYR A 89 14.25 -12.43 12.98
CA TYR A 89 14.95 -13.63 13.43
C TYR A 89 15.21 -14.60 12.28
N ALA A 90 16.42 -15.18 12.27
CA ALA A 90 16.89 -16.03 11.17
C ALA A 90 16.12 -17.34 11.02
N ASP A 91 15.60 -17.88 12.10
CA ASP A 91 14.81 -19.11 12.17
C ASP A 91 13.34 -18.93 11.82
N HIS A 92 12.89 -17.68 11.63
CA HIS A 92 11.52 -17.30 11.27
C HIS A 92 11.37 -16.76 9.84
N LEU A 93 12.44 -16.71 9.06
CA LEU A 93 12.42 -16.07 7.73
C LEU A 93 11.43 -16.72 6.75
N ASP A 94 11.10 -18.00 6.94
CA ASP A 94 10.16 -18.75 6.10
C ASP A 94 8.72 -18.75 6.62
N ASP A 95 8.42 -18.08 7.74
CA ASP A 95 7.10 -18.08 8.37
C ASP A 95 6.05 -17.25 7.61
N VAL A 96 6.48 -16.47 6.63
CA VAL A 96 5.59 -15.63 5.81
C VAL A 96 5.92 -15.73 4.34
N SER A 97 4.90 -15.70 3.49
CA SER A 97 5.08 -15.59 2.04
C SER A 97 5.57 -14.20 1.62
N GLY A 98 6.03 -14.06 0.39
CA GLY A 98 6.43 -12.79 -0.20
C GLY A 98 5.26 -11.90 -0.65
N TYR A 99 4.01 -12.32 -0.40
CA TYR A 99 2.77 -11.66 -0.83
C TYR A 99 1.76 -11.65 0.32
N THR A 100 0.65 -10.89 0.17
CA THR A 100 -0.48 -11.01 1.12
C THR A 100 -1.10 -12.39 1.02
N GLU A 101 -1.46 -12.95 2.19
CA GLU A 101 -2.00 -14.30 2.26
C GLU A 101 -3.01 -14.42 3.43
N PRO A 102 -4.31 -14.59 3.12
CA PRO A 102 -5.36 -14.66 4.15
C PRO A 102 -5.18 -15.79 5.17
N SER A 103 -4.46 -16.84 4.82
CA SER A 103 -4.13 -17.93 5.78
C SER A 103 -3.10 -17.52 6.82
N GLU A 104 -2.33 -16.46 6.58
CA GLU A 104 -1.33 -15.92 7.53
C GLU A 104 -1.96 -14.91 8.52
N SER A 105 -2.96 -14.14 8.06
CA SER A 105 -3.46 -13.01 8.86
C SER A 105 -4.85 -12.55 8.41
N GLU A 106 -5.70 -12.19 9.38
CA GLU A 106 -6.99 -11.53 9.13
C GLU A 106 -6.88 -10.14 8.49
N HIS A 107 -5.68 -9.57 8.47
CA HIS A 107 -5.39 -8.29 7.83
C HIS A 107 -5.15 -8.41 6.32
N ASP A 108 -4.97 -9.62 5.79
CA ASP A 108 -4.77 -9.94 4.38
C ASP A 108 -6.09 -10.46 3.79
N PHE A 109 -6.66 -9.77 2.81
CA PHE A 109 -7.99 -10.10 2.27
C PHE A 109 -7.94 -10.97 1.04
N PHE A 110 -6.81 -11.01 0.33
CA PHE A 110 -6.62 -11.75 -0.91
C PHE A 110 -5.20 -12.31 -0.99
N THR A 111 -5.06 -13.46 -1.63
CA THR A 111 -3.77 -13.93 -2.15
C THR A 111 -3.55 -13.23 -3.49
N ILE A 112 -2.60 -12.28 -3.56
CA ILE A 112 -2.35 -11.48 -4.74
C ILE A 112 -0.90 -11.72 -5.20
N GLY A 113 -0.69 -11.70 -6.50
CA GLY A 113 0.63 -11.79 -7.15
C GLY A 113 0.60 -11.14 -8.53
N HIS A 114 -0.59 -10.79 -9.04
CA HIS A 114 -0.77 -10.15 -10.34
C HIS A 114 -0.86 -8.63 -10.23
N THR A 115 -0.23 -7.93 -11.19
CA THR A 115 -0.30 -6.47 -11.33
C THR A 115 -1.69 -5.99 -11.69
N SER A 116 -2.01 -4.74 -11.36
CA SER A 116 -3.21 -4.01 -11.78
C SER A 116 -4.53 -4.44 -11.14
N THR A 117 -4.51 -5.33 -10.15
CA THR A 117 -5.72 -5.98 -9.59
C THR A 117 -6.28 -5.28 -8.36
N SER A 118 -5.45 -4.51 -7.62
CA SER A 118 -5.82 -4.00 -6.29
C SER A 118 -7.03 -3.08 -6.30
N ILE A 119 -7.16 -2.21 -7.31
CA ILE A 119 -8.26 -1.24 -7.38
C ILE A 119 -9.59 -1.97 -7.57
N SER A 120 -9.65 -2.93 -8.50
CA SER A 120 -10.84 -3.75 -8.75
C SER A 120 -11.23 -4.59 -7.53
N LEU A 121 -10.27 -5.27 -6.89
CA LEU A 121 -10.51 -6.06 -5.68
C LEU A 121 -11.00 -5.19 -4.51
N ALA A 122 -10.35 -4.05 -4.29
CA ALA A 122 -10.72 -3.12 -3.24
C ALA A 122 -12.09 -2.47 -3.50
N SER A 123 -12.41 -2.13 -4.76
CA SER A 123 -13.73 -1.61 -5.11
C SER A 123 -14.84 -2.62 -4.85
N GLY A 124 -14.58 -3.90 -5.10
CA GLY A 124 -15.49 -4.99 -4.72
C GLY A 124 -15.75 -5.06 -3.22
N LEU A 125 -14.69 -4.95 -2.39
CA LEU A 125 -14.83 -4.87 -0.92
C LEU A 125 -15.61 -3.63 -0.48
N ALA A 126 -15.33 -2.47 -1.08
CA ALA A 126 -16.03 -1.24 -0.77
C ALA A 126 -17.52 -1.32 -1.14
N LYS A 127 -17.83 -1.88 -2.31
CA LYS A 127 -19.21 -2.14 -2.74
C LYS A 127 -19.96 -3.11 -1.80
N ALA A 128 -19.28 -4.20 -1.40
CA ALA A 128 -19.85 -5.16 -0.46
C ALA A 128 -20.13 -4.52 0.92
N ARG A 129 -19.20 -3.72 1.44
CA ARG A 129 -19.38 -2.92 2.66
C ARG A 129 -20.62 -2.03 2.56
N ASP A 130 -20.76 -1.27 1.47
CA ASP A 130 -21.86 -0.34 1.27
C ASP A 130 -23.22 -1.06 1.18
N LEU A 131 -23.27 -2.18 0.46
CA LEU A 131 -24.49 -3.00 0.35
C LEU A 131 -24.92 -3.61 1.68
N LYS A 132 -23.97 -3.95 2.55
CA LYS A 132 -24.23 -4.48 3.89
C LYS A 132 -24.51 -3.39 4.93
N GLY A 133 -24.30 -2.11 4.59
CA GLY A 133 -24.37 -1.01 5.55
C GLY A 133 -23.27 -1.05 6.62
N GLU A 134 -22.16 -1.72 6.34
CA GLU A 134 -20.99 -1.77 7.21
C GLU A 134 -20.21 -0.46 7.18
N LYS A 135 -19.44 -0.19 8.23
CA LYS A 135 -18.55 0.95 8.35
C LYS A 135 -17.10 0.57 8.04
N GLY A 136 -16.25 1.56 7.91
CA GLY A 136 -14.82 1.41 7.66
C GLY A 136 -14.42 1.93 6.29
N ASN A 137 -13.13 2.13 6.09
CA ASN A 137 -12.55 2.56 4.83
C ASN A 137 -12.07 1.34 4.05
N VAL A 138 -11.96 1.47 2.74
CA VAL A 138 -11.26 0.50 1.90
C VAL A 138 -10.19 1.25 1.13
N ILE A 139 -8.97 0.76 1.21
CA ILE A 139 -7.78 1.39 0.65
C ILE A 139 -7.14 0.44 -0.36
N ALA A 140 -7.02 0.87 -1.62
CA ALA A 140 -6.19 0.22 -2.62
C ALA A 140 -4.83 0.90 -2.67
N VAL A 141 -3.75 0.12 -2.64
CA VAL A 141 -2.37 0.61 -2.78
C VAL A 141 -1.81 0.04 -4.08
N ILE A 142 -1.39 0.90 -5.00
CA ILE A 142 -0.90 0.51 -6.31
C ILE A 142 0.34 1.32 -6.72
N GLY A 143 1.30 0.68 -7.35
CA GLY A 143 2.44 1.36 -7.96
C GLY A 143 2.10 1.94 -9.34
N ASP A 144 2.84 2.97 -9.75
CA ASP A 144 2.69 3.63 -11.04
C ASP A 144 2.83 2.65 -12.23
N GLY A 145 3.76 1.70 -12.15
CA GLY A 145 3.93 0.66 -13.17
C GLY A 145 2.67 -0.20 -13.37
N SER A 146 2.06 -0.64 -12.26
CA SER A 146 0.83 -1.45 -12.29
C SER A 146 -0.41 -0.64 -12.70
N LEU A 147 -0.43 0.65 -12.41
CA LEU A 147 -1.56 1.54 -12.71
C LEU A 147 -1.86 1.64 -14.22
N SER A 148 -0.88 1.35 -15.08
CA SER A 148 -1.06 1.36 -16.54
C SER A 148 -1.80 0.13 -17.09
N GLY A 149 -2.07 -0.88 -16.28
CA GLY A 149 -2.78 -2.09 -16.71
C GLY A 149 -4.28 -1.86 -16.94
N GLY A 150 -4.88 -2.60 -17.85
CA GLY A 150 -6.28 -2.46 -18.24
C GLY A 150 -7.24 -2.64 -17.06
N GLU A 151 -7.01 -3.65 -16.22
CA GLU A 151 -7.85 -3.92 -15.05
C GLU A 151 -7.82 -2.77 -14.02
N ALA A 152 -6.66 -2.12 -13.83
CA ALA A 152 -6.57 -0.94 -12.98
C ALA A 152 -7.39 0.23 -13.54
N MET A 153 -7.41 0.40 -14.87
CA MET A 153 -8.22 1.42 -15.53
C MET A 153 -9.72 1.15 -15.41
N GLU A 154 -10.14 -0.11 -15.54
CA GLU A 154 -11.53 -0.52 -15.31
C GLU A 154 -11.93 -0.30 -13.84
N GLY A 155 -11.03 -0.61 -12.91
CA GLY A 155 -11.22 -0.35 -11.49
C GLY A 155 -11.36 1.14 -11.16
N LEU A 156 -10.58 2.01 -11.82
CA LEU A 156 -10.68 3.46 -11.68
C LEU A 156 -12.00 4.00 -12.24
N ASP A 157 -12.44 3.50 -13.39
CA ASP A 157 -13.72 3.86 -14.00
C ASP A 157 -14.88 3.54 -13.04
N PHE A 158 -14.89 2.34 -12.50
CA PHE A 158 -15.89 1.95 -11.51
C PHE A 158 -15.80 2.77 -10.21
N ALA A 159 -14.58 3.07 -9.75
CA ALA A 159 -14.34 3.88 -8.56
C ALA A 159 -14.92 5.30 -8.70
N GLY A 160 -14.90 5.87 -9.90
CA GLY A 160 -15.44 7.20 -10.19
C GLY A 160 -16.95 7.32 -9.93
N GLU A 161 -17.70 6.21 -9.94
CA GLU A 161 -19.15 6.18 -9.61
C GLU A 161 -19.41 5.89 -8.12
N MET A 162 -18.41 5.52 -7.35
CA MET A 162 -18.57 5.18 -5.95
C MET A 162 -18.70 6.45 -5.08
N LYS A 163 -19.59 6.40 -4.09
CA LYS A 163 -19.85 7.53 -3.17
C LYS A 163 -19.38 7.26 -1.74
N GLY A 164 -18.79 6.11 -1.49
CA GLY A 164 -18.37 5.68 -0.16
C GLY A 164 -16.92 6.02 0.14
N ASN A 165 -16.45 5.64 1.33
CA ASN A 165 -15.07 5.78 1.77
C ASN A 165 -14.18 4.76 1.07
N PHE A 166 -13.79 5.06 -0.17
CA PHE A 166 -12.84 4.30 -0.96
C PHE A 166 -11.65 5.19 -1.33
N ILE A 167 -10.45 4.75 -0.99
CA ILE A 167 -9.21 5.51 -1.14
C ILE A 167 -8.27 4.73 -2.04
N ILE A 168 -7.70 5.39 -3.03
CA ILE A 168 -6.68 4.82 -3.92
C ILE A 168 -5.37 5.56 -3.66
N VAL A 169 -4.36 4.83 -3.20
CA VAL A 169 -3.00 5.33 -2.97
C VAL A 169 -2.12 4.89 -4.12
N VAL A 170 -1.70 5.83 -4.94
CA VAL A 170 -0.75 5.58 -6.03
C VAL A 170 0.66 5.93 -5.54
N ASN A 171 1.51 4.91 -5.39
CA ASN A 171 2.94 5.11 -5.13
C ASN A 171 3.66 5.32 -6.45
N ASP A 172 4.02 6.57 -6.74
CA ASP A 172 4.60 7.00 -8.00
C ASP A 172 6.04 7.49 -7.80
N ASN A 173 6.99 6.67 -8.19
CA ASN A 173 8.43 6.98 -8.17
C ASN A 173 9.03 7.13 -9.59
N ASP A 174 8.21 7.21 -10.62
CA ASP A 174 8.58 7.31 -12.04
C ASP A 174 9.37 6.10 -12.57
N MET A 175 9.33 4.99 -11.84
CA MET A 175 10.05 3.76 -12.18
C MET A 175 9.18 2.53 -11.92
N SER A 176 9.17 1.63 -12.91
CA SER A 176 8.82 0.22 -12.68
C SER A 176 10.11 -0.63 -12.64
N ILE A 177 10.12 -1.84 -13.18
CA ILE A 177 11.35 -2.63 -13.36
C ILE A 177 12.28 -1.92 -14.38
N ALA A 178 11.67 -1.20 -15.34
CA ALA A 178 12.34 -0.37 -16.34
C ALA A 178 11.67 1.02 -16.39
N GLU A 179 12.21 1.92 -17.20
CA GLU A 179 11.60 3.23 -17.44
C GLU A 179 10.16 3.09 -17.91
N ASN A 180 9.30 3.93 -17.39
CA ASN A 180 7.89 3.96 -17.73
C ASN A 180 7.65 4.66 -19.07
N HIS A 181 6.90 4.03 -19.98
CA HIS A 181 6.51 4.57 -21.27
C HIS A 181 4.99 4.55 -21.46
N GLY A 182 4.43 5.67 -21.92
CA GLY A 182 3.00 5.76 -22.22
C GLY A 182 2.36 7.08 -21.77
N GLY A 183 1.13 7.28 -22.19
CA GLY A 183 0.40 8.54 -21.95
C GLY A 183 0.08 8.79 -20.48
N ILE A 184 -0.20 7.74 -19.71
CA ILE A 184 -0.51 7.86 -18.29
C ILE A 184 0.67 8.43 -17.50
N TYR A 185 1.90 8.02 -17.81
CA TYR A 185 3.10 8.50 -17.11
C TYR A 185 3.40 9.97 -17.38
N LYS A 186 3.02 10.49 -18.56
CA LYS A 186 3.07 11.93 -18.84
C LYS A 186 2.11 12.70 -17.94
N ASN A 187 0.93 12.15 -17.68
CA ASN A 187 -0.05 12.75 -16.78
C ASN A 187 0.42 12.67 -15.32
N LEU A 188 0.94 11.53 -14.87
CA LEU A 188 1.52 11.37 -13.53
C LEU A 188 2.66 12.37 -13.30
N ARG A 189 3.58 12.50 -14.26
CA ARG A 189 4.67 13.51 -14.18
C ARG A 189 4.11 14.92 -14.04
N LEU A 190 3.12 15.29 -14.87
CA LEU A 190 2.48 16.60 -14.79
C LEU A 190 1.84 16.82 -13.41
N LEU A 191 1.22 15.80 -12.83
CA LEU A 191 0.64 15.88 -11.49
C LEU A 191 1.71 16.05 -10.41
N ARG A 192 2.85 15.36 -10.51
CA ARG A 192 3.99 15.56 -9.61
C ARG A 192 4.52 16.99 -9.70
N GLU A 193 4.83 17.47 -10.90
CA GLU A 193 5.39 18.80 -11.15
C GLU A 193 4.46 19.93 -10.68
N THR A 194 3.18 19.77 -10.85
CA THR A 194 2.16 20.76 -10.45
C THR A 194 1.57 20.53 -9.05
N ARG A 195 2.07 19.54 -8.31
CA ARG A 195 1.51 19.11 -7.01
C ARG A 195 0.01 18.87 -7.08
N GLY A 196 -0.43 18.16 -8.12
CA GLY A 196 -1.84 17.84 -8.37
C GLY A 196 -2.72 19.00 -8.84
N LYS A 197 -2.15 20.17 -9.13
CA LYS A 197 -2.92 21.38 -9.49
C LYS A 197 -3.21 21.51 -10.99
N SER A 198 -2.67 20.61 -11.83
CA SER A 198 -2.92 20.64 -13.29
C SER A 198 -4.42 20.52 -13.59
N GLU A 199 -4.89 21.30 -14.56
CA GLU A 199 -6.23 21.13 -15.13
C GLU A 199 -6.35 19.80 -15.87
N CYS A 200 -5.28 19.36 -16.54
CA CYS A 200 -5.20 18.04 -17.16
C CYS A 200 -4.88 16.98 -16.09
N ASN A 201 -5.92 16.42 -15.52
CA ASN A 201 -5.83 15.41 -14.45
C ASN A 201 -6.77 14.24 -14.78
N LEU A 202 -6.18 13.09 -15.15
CA LEU A 202 -6.90 11.88 -15.50
C LEU A 202 -7.89 11.45 -14.42
N PHE A 203 -7.48 11.49 -13.16
CA PHE A 203 -8.31 11.04 -12.04
C PHE A 203 -9.54 11.94 -11.85
N ARG A 204 -9.36 13.27 -11.96
CA ARG A 204 -10.48 14.22 -11.93
C ARG A 204 -11.42 14.05 -13.12
N ALA A 205 -10.87 13.74 -14.30
CA ALA A 205 -11.70 13.46 -15.47
C ALA A 205 -12.57 12.21 -15.31
N MET A 206 -12.16 11.28 -14.45
CA MET A 206 -12.92 10.08 -14.05
C MET A 206 -13.83 10.31 -12.83
N GLY A 207 -13.95 11.55 -12.34
CA GLY A 207 -14.80 11.86 -11.19
C GLY A 207 -14.17 11.62 -9.83
N LEU A 208 -12.86 11.38 -9.77
CA LEU A 208 -12.13 11.14 -8.52
C LEU A 208 -11.50 12.43 -8.00
N ASP A 209 -11.66 12.71 -6.71
CA ASP A 209 -10.86 13.73 -6.04
C ASP A 209 -9.41 13.27 -5.92
N SER A 210 -8.48 14.14 -6.30
CA SER A 210 -7.07 13.77 -6.38
C SER A 210 -6.18 14.81 -5.71
N VAL A 211 -5.27 14.32 -4.86
CA VAL A 211 -4.21 15.12 -4.23
C VAL A 211 -2.85 14.49 -4.54
N SER A 212 -1.80 15.28 -4.55
CA SER A 212 -0.44 14.82 -4.77
C SER A 212 0.49 15.30 -3.68
N TYR A 213 1.27 14.39 -3.13
CA TYR A 213 2.32 14.67 -2.14
C TYR A 213 3.67 14.29 -2.74
N THR A 214 4.66 15.17 -2.58
CA THR A 214 6.04 14.92 -3.00
C THR A 214 6.95 14.90 -1.79
N HIS A 215 7.00 13.97 -1.03
CA HIS A 215 7.87 13.58 0.07
C HIS A 215 7.13 13.09 1.28
N LEU A 216 7.48 11.90 1.64
CA LEU A 216 7.28 11.31 2.95
C LEU A 216 8.62 11.07 3.67
N THR A 217 9.70 11.70 3.19
CA THR A 217 11.03 11.64 3.82
C THR A 217 11.38 12.95 4.46
#